data_690f6865c25fcd8af6586aeee606313e
#
_entry.id   690f6865c25fcd8af6586aeee606313e
#
_cell.length_a   1.000
_cell.length_b   1.000
_cell.length_c   1.000
_cell.angle_alpha   90.00
_cell.angle_beta   90.00
_cell.angle_gamma   90.00
#
_symmetry.space_group_name_H-M   'P 1'
#
loop_
_entity.id
_entity.type
_entity.pdbx_description
1 polymer ?
#
loop_
_entity_poly.entity_id
_entity_poly.type
_entity_poly.pdbx_seq_one_letter_code
_entity_poly.pdbx_strand_id
1 'polypeptide(L)'
;MEWRFNQFLGEKLTYQQIKEDPENESFLVTDIKFSGDGENVAVSDKGGRVIIFKKTDSKKGTPKLEYYYEFPAQEKDFDAYKSMEYSEEIKALEIMPSSNYNKIDILTAGYRTIKLDRIYQDQIAKYDEKDKDNLIPKFISSKPEIKNTKKKLFLSNNSSEINSLSVNKENPNNFISADEYKVYLWDFNCSQSDLYTPVDIDPMTDSTTAERITKATYMSYNPHIFLYGTSNGNIRLCDLRTSSEQLKFETTFKDEKSDMNSAIASALLSVHDISTVLCDKYSFATRHYFSINLWDIRKQNEPTCKFLTYEPIINKLSYLYQNNYINDKFSLSTDNTGKFLLTGGYNNMFHVIDTEQRLNTQILIDDTNEKTMNTNVIRKINAKGSCFYKKDDQSINNINFDKKITHQVYSPVENYSLLILYNCIYSYSGRILDNYNNMHQ
;
A
#
# COMPACT_ATOMS: atom_id res chain seq x y z
N MET A 1 -0.30 23.33 1.79
CA MET A 1 -0.73 22.38 2.82
C MET A 1 0.32 22.35 3.92
N GLU A 2 -0.06 22.48 5.17
CA GLU A 2 0.83 22.35 6.34
C GLU A 2 0.57 20.97 6.98
N TRP A 3 1.62 20.20 7.21
CA TRP A 3 1.53 18.89 7.83
C TRP A 3 1.89 18.98 9.31
N ARG A 4 1.04 18.39 10.16
CA ARG A 4 1.25 18.33 11.61
C ARG A 4 1.31 16.89 12.07
N PHE A 5 2.30 16.60 12.87
CA PHE A 5 2.42 15.31 13.55
C PHE A 5 1.33 15.16 14.62
N ASN A 6 0.69 13.99 14.66
CA ASN A 6 -0.35 13.68 15.64
C ASN A 6 0.06 12.61 16.63
N GLN A 7 0.57 11.47 16.14
CA GLN A 7 0.82 10.30 16.96
C GLN A 7 1.93 9.44 16.38
N PHE A 8 2.61 8.76 17.28
CA PHE A 8 3.58 7.71 16.98
C PHE A 8 3.12 6.41 17.65
N LEU A 9 3.21 5.30 16.92
CA LEU A 9 2.90 3.95 17.39
C LEU A 9 4.05 3.03 16.99
N GLY A 10 4.43 2.13 17.89
CA GLY A 10 5.49 1.16 17.70
C GLY A 10 6.72 1.44 18.54
N GLU A 11 7.72 0.60 18.42
CA GLU A 11 9.00 0.71 19.09
C GLU A 11 10.08 1.16 18.11
N LYS A 12 10.83 2.20 18.47
CA LYS A 12 11.91 2.70 17.63
C LYS A 12 13.11 1.75 17.68
N LEU A 13 13.22 0.91 16.68
CA LEU A 13 14.37 0.05 16.47
C LEU A 13 15.30 0.67 15.42
N THR A 14 16.61 0.51 15.61
CA THR A 14 17.59 0.86 14.58
C THR A 14 17.63 -0.23 13.51
N TYR A 15 18.03 0.12 12.30
CA TYR A 15 18.17 -0.85 11.20
C TYR A 15 19.06 -2.04 11.57
N GLN A 16 20.13 -1.82 12.34
CA GLN A 16 21.01 -2.87 12.82
C GLN A 16 20.29 -3.83 13.77
N GLN A 17 19.54 -3.32 14.75
CA GLN A 17 18.76 -4.14 15.69
C GLN A 17 17.70 -5.00 14.97
N ILE A 18 17.10 -4.46 13.91
CA ILE A 18 16.13 -5.22 13.10
C ILE A 18 16.81 -6.36 12.34
N LYS A 19 18.01 -6.11 11.79
CA LYS A 19 18.73 -7.08 10.97
C LYS A 19 19.44 -8.17 11.78
N GLU A 20 19.84 -7.86 13.01
CA GLU A 20 20.55 -8.79 13.89
C GLU A 20 19.62 -9.78 14.60
N ASP A 21 18.34 -9.42 14.76
CA ASP A 21 17.36 -10.22 15.50
C ASP A 21 16.20 -10.63 14.56
N PRO A 22 16.05 -11.93 14.27
CA PRO A 22 14.93 -12.43 13.44
C PRO A 22 13.54 -12.11 14.01
N GLU A 23 13.40 -11.99 15.34
CA GLU A 23 12.13 -11.60 15.95
C GLU A 23 11.78 -10.15 15.57
N ASN A 24 12.74 -9.25 15.62
CA ASN A 24 12.55 -7.88 15.22
C ASN A 24 12.25 -7.75 13.71
N GLU A 25 12.83 -8.60 12.87
CA GLU A 25 12.54 -8.65 11.45
C GLU A 25 11.09 -9.06 11.19
N SER A 26 10.50 -9.95 12.00
CA SER A 26 9.11 -10.37 11.87
C SER A 26 8.10 -9.25 12.10
N PHE A 27 8.47 -8.21 12.83
CA PHE A 27 7.63 -7.04 13.10
C PHE A 27 7.67 -5.95 12.01
N LEU A 28 8.47 -6.14 10.96
CA LEU A 28 8.48 -5.22 9.85
C LEU A 28 7.11 -5.17 9.17
N VAL A 29 6.60 -3.97 9.02
CA VAL A 29 5.32 -3.76 8.35
C VAL A 29 5.45 -3.99 6.86
N THR A 30 4.53 -4.79 6.30
CA THR A 30 4.52 -5.17 4.88
C THR A 30 3.45 -4.45 4.08
N ASP A 31 2.31 -4.12 4.68
CA ASP A 31 1.26 -3.32 4.03
C ASP A 31 0.39 -2.61 5.08
N ILE A 32 -0.28 -1.54 4.66
CA ILE A 32 -1.22 -0.79 5.50
C ILE A 32 -2.38 -0.29 4.65
N LYS A 33 -3.60 -0.42 5.17
CA LYS A 33 -4.82 0.02 4.48
C LYS A 33 -5.82 0.65 5.44
N PHE A 34 -6.53 1.67 4.95
CA PHE A 34 -7.75 2.18 5.59
C PHE A 34 -8.97 1.40 5.11
N SER A 35 -9.94 1.25 5.99
CA SER A 35 -11.30 0.91 5.56
C SER A 35 -11.92 2.05 4.73
N GLY A 36 -12.90 1.74 3.89
CA GLY A 36 -13.53 2.73 3.00
C GLY A 36 -14.19 3.90 3.74
N ASP A 37 -14.61 3.68 4.99
CA ASP A 37 -15.16 4.69 5.90
C ASP A 37 -14.09 5.51 6.65
N GLY A 38 -12.82 5.10 6.59
CA GLY A 38 -11.71 5.75 7.28
C GLY A 38 -11.66 5.50 8.79
N GLU A 39 -12.54 4.66 9.35
CA GLU A 39 -12.64 4.42 10.79
C GLU A 39 -11.66 3.35 11.28
N ASN A 40 -11.31 2.39 10.43
CA ASN A 40 -10.43 1.29 10.76
C ASN A 40 -9.18 1.31 9.89
N VAL A 41 -8.07 0.90 10.48
CA VAL A 41 -6.79 0.73 9.79
C VAL A 41 -6.29 -0.68 10.06
N ALA A 42 -5.97 -1.42 9.02
CA ALA A 42 -5.31 -2.71 9.14
C ALA A 42 -3.86 -2.58 8.70
N VAL A 43 -2.99 -3.21 9.46
CA VAL A 43 -1.54 -3.24 9.25
C VAL A 43 -1.11 -4.70 9.26
N SER A 44 -0.38 -5.13 8.25
CA SER A 44 0.22 -6.46 8.20
C SER A 44 1.72 -6.40 8.45
N ASP A 45 2.26 -7.45 9.01
CA ASP A 45 3.68 -7.59 9.25
C ASP A 45 4.29 -8.81 8.54
N LYS A 46 5.61 -8.85 8.54
CA LYS A 46 6.40 -9.93 7.94
C LYS A 46 6.24 -11.26 8.69
N GLY A 47 5.83 -11.20 9.95
CA GLY A 47 5.53 -12.37 10.78
C GLY A 47 4.15 -12.98 10.54
N GLY A 48 3.40 -12.51 9.55
CA GLY A 48 2.09 -13.07 9.18
C GLY A 48 0.93 -12.63 10.07
N ARG A 49 1.10 -11.55 10.89
CA ARG A 49 0.05 -10.99 11.72
C ARG A 49 -0.64 -9.82 11.06
N VAL A 50 -1.90 -9.63 11.41
CA VAL A 50 -2.66 -8.42 11.08
C VAL A 50 -3.06 -7.74 12.37
N ILE A 51 -2.75 -6.45 12.47
CA ILE A 51 -3.10 -5.59 13.59
C ILE A 51 -4.13 -4.58 13.10
N ILE A 52 -5.21 -4.44 13.84
CA ILE A 52 -6.30 -3.51 13.52
C ILE A 52 -6.28 -2.39 14.54
N PHE A 53 -6.27 -1.17 14.04
CA PHE A 53 -6.45 0.04 14.80
C PHE A 53 -7.80 0.66 14.48
N LYS A 54 -8.43 1.24 15.48
CA LYS A 54 -9.64 2.03 15.33
C LYS A 54 -9.33 3.50 15.51
N LYS A 55 -9.88 4.32 14.65
CA LYS A 55 -9.75 5.77 14.76
C LYS A 55 -10.66 6.28 15.87
N THR A 56 -10.13 7.14 16.70
CA THR A 56 -10.84 7.86 17.75
C THR A 56 -10.50 9.34 17.67
N ASP A 57 -11.50 10.18 17.87
CA ASP A 57 -11.26 11.62 17.92
C ASP A 57 -10.72 12.00 19.30
N SER A 58 -9.58 12.66 19.29
CA SER A 58 -9.05 13.24 20.53
C SER A 58 -9.90 14.42 20.99
N LYS A 59 -9.86 14.76 22.28
CA LYS A 59 -10.49 15.97 22.86
C LYS A 59 -10.08 17.28 22.15
N LYS A 60 -9.00 17.24 21.35
CA LYS A 60 -8.49 18.39 20.56
C LYS A 60 -8.93 18.35 19.09
N GLY A 61 -9.81 17.40 18.70
CA GLY A 61 -10.25 17.24 17.31
C GLY A 61 -9.17 16.71 16.35
N THR A 62 -8.08 16.14 16.87
CA THR A 62 -7.07 15.46 16.05
C THR A 62 -7.34 13.96 16.05
N PRO A 63 -7.36 13.29 14.88
CA PRO A 63 -7.59 11.87 14.81
C PRO A 63 -6.45 11.12 15.50
N LYS A 64 -6.80 10.10 16.28
CA LYS A 64 -5.87 9.18 16.92
C LYS A 64 -6.24 7.76 16.57
N LEU A 65 -5.24 6.89 16.52
CA LEU A 65 -5.42 5.44 16.38
C LEU A 65 -5.30 4.78 17.75
N GLU A 66 -6.25 3.91 18.05
CA GLU A 66 -6.23 3.06 19.23
C GLU A 66 -6.17 1.60 18.77
N TYR A 67 -5.38 0.78 19.48
CA TYR A 67 -5.34 -0.65 19.25
C TYR A 67 -6.72 -1.26 19.45
N TYR A 68 -7.17 -2.05 18.47
CA TYR A 68 -8.47 -2.69 18.52
C TYR A 68 -8.37 -4.21 18.64
N TYR A 69 -7.62 -4.86 17.74
CA TYR A 69 -7.48 -6.31 17.71
C TYR A 69 -6.26 -6.75 16.90
N GLU A 70 -5.70 -7.92 17.21
CA GLU A 70 -4.68 -8.56 16.38
C GLU A 70 -4.95 -10.05 16.21
N PHE A 71 -4.52 -10.61 15.09
CA PHE A 71 -4.65 -12.03 14.84
C PHE A 71 -3.57 -12.51 13.85
N PRO A 72 -3.14 -13.79 13.98
CA PRO A 72 -2.28 -14.42 12.98
C PRO A 72 -3.12 -14.76 11.74
N ALA A 73 -2.91 -14.05 10.64
CA ALA A 73 -3.57 -14.34 9.38
C ALA A 73 -2.90 -15.53 8.67
N GLN A 74 -1.58 -15.67 8.83
CA GLN A 74 -0.85 -16.83 8.34
C GLN A 74 -0.50 -17.75 9.51
N GLU A 75 -0.69 -19.04 9.31
CA GLU A 75 -0.33 -20.05 10.31
C GLU A 75 1.18 -20.27 10.27
N LYS A 76 1.74 -20.53 11.45
CA LYS A 76 3.14 -20.94 11.54
C LYS A 76 3.28 -22.33 10.96
N ASP A 77 4.27 -22.51 10.12
CA ASP A 77 4.67 -23.80 9.56
C ASP A 77 6.06 -24.18 10.07
N PHE A 78 6.38 -25.46 10.03
CA PHE A 78 7.65 -25.96 10.53
C PHE A 78 8.56 -26.36 9.37
N ASP A 79 9.67 -25.64 9.22
CA ASP A 79 10.73 -26.04 8.28
C ASP A 79 11.59 -27.15 8.89
N ALA A 80 11.36 -28.37 8.42
CA ALA A 80 12.09 -29.54 8.90
C ALA A 80 13.60 -29.50 8.59
N TYR A 81 14.01 -28.78 7.53
CA TYR A 81 15.43 -28.65 7.17
C TYR A 81 16.17 -27.68 8.09
N LYS A 82 15.54 -26.61 8.46
CA LYS A 82 16.09 -25.60 9.37
C LYS A 82 15.76 -25.88 10.83
N SER A 83 14.88 -26.85 11.11
CA SER A 83 14.37 -27.19 12.45
C SER A 83 13.83 -25.97 13.20
N MET A 84 13.13 -25.08 12.50
CA MET A 84 12.55 -23.86 13.06
C MET A 84 11.13 -23.62 12.54
N GLU A 85 10.31 -23.00 13.38
CA GLU A 85 9.02 -22.47 12.96
C GLU A 85 9.23 -21.19 12.15
N TYR A 86 8.49 -21.05 11.08
CA TYR A 86 8.41 -19.81 10.31
C TYR A 86 6.95 -19.47 10.04
N SER A 87 6.65 -18.21 9.92
CA SER A 87 5.35 -17.71 9.45
C SER A 87 5.51 -17.14 8.05
N GLU A 88 4.50 -17.39 7.23
CA GLU A 88 4.47 -16.85 5.88
C GLU A 88 4.21 -15.34 5.92
N GLU A 89 5.01 -14.57 5.20
CA GLU A 89 4.88 -13.13 5.07
C GLU A 89 3.58 -12.76 4.34
N ILE A 90 2.88 -11.75 4.84
CA ILE A 90 1.73 -11.17 4.14
C ILE A 90 2.27 -10.18 3.09
N LYS A 91 2.00 -10.44 1.81
CA LYS A 91 2.47 -9.63 0.68
C LYS A 91 1.51 -8.51 0.30
N ALA A 92 0.22 -8.74 0.50
CA ALA A 92 -0.81 -7.76 0.21
C ALA A 92 -1.98 -7.88 1.18
N LEU A 93 -2.54 -6.74 1.51
CA LEU A 93 -3.66 -6.57 2.44
C LEU A 93 -4.73 -5.70 1.80
N GLU A 94 -6.01 -6.07 1.96
CA GLU A 94 -7.14 -5.22 1.59
C GLU A 94 -8.27 -5.35 2.60
N ILE A 95 -8.91 -4.22 2.94
CA ILE A 95 -10.10 -4.20 3.78
C ILE A 95 -11.33 -4.15 2.86
N MET A 96 -12.21 -5.12 3.04
CA MET A 96 -13.43 -5.19 2.25
C MET A 96 -14.42 -4.07 2.63
N PRO A 97 -15.09 -3.46 1.64
CA PRO A 97 -16.21 -2.57 1.94
C PRO A 97 -17.29 -3.34 2.72
N SER A 98 -17.57 -2.91 3.94
CA SER A 98 -18.58 -3.53 4.79
C SER A 98 -19.81 -2.64 4.90
N SER A 99 -21.00 -3.22 4.75
CA SER A 99 -22.26 -2.54 5.03
C SER A 99 -22.59 -2.47 6.53
N ASN A 100 -21.88 -3.22 7.36
CA ASN A 100 -22.12 -3.32 8.81
C ASN A 100 -20.93 -2.76 9.59
N TYR A 101 -21.11 -1.70 10.35
CA TYR A 101 -20.08 -1.05 11.18
C TYR A 101 -19.43 -1.97 12.24
N ASN A 102 -20.07 -3.08 12.60
CA ASN A 102 -19.58 -4.01 13.61
C ASN A 102 -18.79 -5.19 13.03
N LYS A 103 -18.57 -5.23 11.71
CA LYS A 103 -17.87 -6.32 11.04
C LYS A 103 -16.82 -5.75 10.14
N ILE A 104 -15.60 -6.28 10.25
CA ILE A 104 -14.48 -5.93 9.41
C ILE A 104 -14.05 -7.20 8.68
N ASP A 105 -14.16 -7.20 7.38
CA ASP A 105 -13.70 -8.29 6.53
C ASP A 105 -12.35 -7.90 5.92
N ILE A 106 -11.34 -8.74 6.12
CA ILE A 106 -9.96 -8.48 5.70
C ILE A 106 -9.50 -9.60 4.78
N LEU A 107 -9.01 -9.21 3.61
CA LEU A 107 -8.28 -10.09 2.68
C LEU A 107 -6.79 -9.97 2.93
N THR A 108 -6.13 -11.10 3.10
CA THR A 108 -4.68 -11.20 3.19
C THR A 108 -4.16 -12.16 2.14
N ALA A 109 -3.08 -11.78 1.47
CA ALA A 109 -2.40 -12.63 0.51
C ALA A 109 -1.00 -12.98 1.00
N GLY A 110 -0.68 -14.25 1.02
CA GLY A 110 0.63 -14.80 1.27
C GLY A 110 1.28 -15.29 -0.02
N TYR A 111 2.07 -16.37 0.08
CA TYR A 111 2.78 -16.91 -1.07
C TYR A 111 1.84 -17.46 -2.16
N ARG A 112 0.89 -18.31 -1.78
CA ARG A 112 -0.06 -18.97 -2.70
C ARG A 112 -1.51 -18.87 -2.26
N THR A 113 -1.73 -18.33 -1.10
CA THR A 113 -3.03 -18.36 -0.44
C THR A 113 -3.57 -16.95 -0.25
N ILE A 114 -4.86 -16.80 -0.50
CA ILE A 114 -5.60 -15.61 -0.12
C ILE A 114 -6.63 -16.04 0.92
N LYS A 115 -6.62 -15.38 2.06
CA LYS A 115 -7.53 -15.68 3.17
C LYS A 115 -8.47 -14.51 3.40
N LEU A 116 -9.71 -14.83 3.65
CA LEU A 116 -10.73 -13.88 4.10
C LEU A 116 -11.02 -14.15 5.57
N ASP A 117 -10.65 -13.22 6.41
CA ASP A 117 -10.94 -13.22 7.84
C ASP A 117 -12.00 -12.18 8.17
N ARG A 118 -12.97 -12.57 9.01
CA ARG A 118 -14.01 -11.69 9.52
C ARG A 118 -13.83 -11.44 10.99
N ILE A 119 -13.67 -10.19 11.35
CA ILE A 119 -13.57 -9.71 12.71
C ILE A 119 -14.89 -9.04 13.08
N TYR A 120 -15.47 -9.43 14.21
CA TYR A 120 -16.70 -8.83 14.70
C TYR A 120 -16.74 -8.82 16.22
N GLN A 121 -17.48 -7.86 16.75
CA GLN A 121 -17.74 -7.76 18.17
C GLN A 121 -19.02 -8.51 18.49
N ASP A 122 -18.91 -9.50 19.37
CA ASP A 122 -20.02 -10.30 19.86
C ASP A 122 -20.28 -9.98 21.34
N GLN A 123 -21.50 -10.14 21.77
CA GLN A 123 -21.83 -10.00 23.18
C GLN A 123 -21.95 -11.40 23.80
N ILE A 124 -20.98 -11.76 24.60
CA ILE A 124 -21.03 -13.02 25.33
C ILE A 124 -21.83 -12.83 26.60
N ALA A 125 -22.96 -13.52 26.64
CA ALA A 125 -23.82 -13.59 27.83
C ALA A 125 -23.11 -14.43 28.93
N LYS A 126 -22.96 -13.87 30.11
CA LYS A 126 -22.53 -14.59 31.28
C LYS A 126 -23.76 -15.06 32.06
N TYR A 127 -23.77 -16.35 32.37
CA TYR A 127 -24.82 -17.01 33.16
C TYR A 127 -24.26 -17.42 34.51
N ASP A 128 -25.14 -17.54 35.53
CA ASP A 128 -24.74 -17.99 36.85
C ASP A 128 -24.49 -19.51 36.84
N GLU A 129 -23.22 -19.90 37.03
CA GLU A 129 -22.83 -21.32 37.05
C GLU A 129 -23.25 -22.03 38.37
N LYS A 130 -23.67 -21.26 39.37
CA LYS A 130 -24.05 -21.85 40.68
C LYS A 130 -25.45 -22.48 40.68
N ASP A 131 -26.30 -22.13 39.71
CA ASP A 131 -27.65 -22.71 39.55
C ASP A 131 -27.63 -23.94 38.61
N LYS A 132 -26.77 -24.94 38.95
CA LYS A 132 -26.71 -26.19 38.17
C LYS A 132 -28.02 -27.02 38.18
N ASP A 133 -28.91 -26.73 39.13
CA ASP A 133 -30.18 -27.41 39.26
C ASP A 133 -31.34 -26.75 38.49
N ASN A 134 -31.12 -25.58 37.93
CA ASN A 134 -32.12 -24.89 37.12
C ASN A 134 -31.88 -25.14 35.61
N LEU A 135 -32.88 -25.70 34.94
CA LEU A 135 -32.89 -25.94 33.49
C LEU A 135 -32.69 -24.67 32.65
N ILE A 136 -32.89 -23.50 33.23
CA ILE A 136 -32.73 -22.19 32.59
C ILE A 136 -31.75 -21.35 33.44
N PRO A 137 -30.47 -21.20 32.99
CA PRO A 137 -29.50 -20.41 33.73
C PRO A 137 -29.91 -18.93 33.72
N LYS A 138 -29.70 -18.26 34.88
CA LYS A 138 -29.99 -16.84 34.99
C LYS A 138 -28.91 -16.01 34.29
N PHE A 139 -29.32 -15.10 33.42
CA PHE A 139 -28.48 -14.12 32.79
C PHE A 139 -27.95 -13.11 33.82
N ILE A 140 -26.64 -12.94 33.88
CA ILE A 140 -26.02 -11.97 34.79
C ILE A 140 -25.63 -10.71 34.03
N SER A 141 -24.86 -10.84 32.93
CA SER A 141 -24.35 -9.72 32.15
C SER A 141 -23.88 -10.17 30.77
N SER A 142 -23.81 -9.26 29.85
CA SER A 142 -23.09 -9.46 28.58
C SER A 142 -21.82 -8.63 28.59
N LYS A 143 -20.71 -9.23 28.14
CA LYS A 143 -19.46 -8.50 27.87
C LYS A 143 -19.18 -8.53 26.38
N PRO A 144 -18.79 -7.40 25.80
CA PRO A 144 -18.33 -7.38 24.43
C PRO A 144 -17.02 -8.17 24.30
N GLU A 145 -16.95 -9.08 23.35
CA GLU A 145 -15.75 -9.82 23.00
C GLU A 145 -15.54 -9.76 21.49
N ILE A 146 -14.29 -9.55 21.09
CA ILE A 146 -13.93 -9.48 19.68
C ILE A 146 -13.56 -10.89 19.23
N LYS A 147 -14.19 -11.35 18.14
CA LYS A 147 -13.96 -12.66 17.55
C LYS A 147 -13.47 -12.55 16.14
N ASN A 148 -12.54 -13.43 15.78
CA ASN A 148 -12.13 -13.66 14.41
C ASN A 148 -12.69 -14.98 13.92
N THR A 149 -13.23 -15.00 12.71
CA THR A 149 -13.64 -16.22 12.01
C THR A 149 -13.07 -16.26 10.61
N LYS A 150 -12.30 -17.29 10.30
CA LYS A 150 -11.86 -17.57 8.93
C LYS A 150 -13.08 -17.87 8.07
N LYS A 151 -13.31 -17.10 7.00
CA LYS A 151 -14.49 -17.23 6.14
C LYS A 151 -14.21 -18.04 4.90
N LYS A 152 -13.12 -17.74 4.22
CA LYS A 152 -12.80 -18.40 2.96
C LYS A 152 -11.30 -18.45 2.73
N LEU A 153 -10.86 -19.51 2.10
CA LEU A 153 -9.50 -19.69 1.62
C LEU A 153 -9.57 -19.82 0.10
N PHE A 154 -8.78 -19.04 -0.61
CA PHE A 154 -8.60 -19.11 -2.04
C PHE A 154 -7.18 -19.60 -2.33
N LEU A 155 -7.06 -20.59 -3.18
CA LEU A 155 -5.77 -21.16 -3.54
C LEU A 155 -5.41 -20.76 -4.97
N SER A 156 -4.28 -20.13 -5.15
CA SER A 156 -3.72 -19.91 -6.48
C SER A 156 -3.13 -21.22 -7.00
N ASN A 157 -3.37 -21.52 -8.27
CA ASN A 157 -2.83 -22.71 -8.91
C ASN A 157 -1.36 -22.57 -9.31
N ASN A 158 -0.77 -21.38 -9.11
CA ASN A 158 0.60 -21.09 -9.51
C ASN A 158 1.61 -21.31 -8.38
N SER A 159 2.87 -21.38 -8.79
CA SER A 159 4.02 -21.51 -7.89
C SER A 159 4.63 -20.18 -7.46
N SER A 160 4.10 -19.06 -7.94
CA SER A 160 4.62 -17.70 -7.69
C SER A 160 3.87 -16.97 -6.59
N GLU A 161 4.55 -15.98 -6.00
CA GLU A 161 4.03 -15.14 -4.92
C GLU A 161 2.92 -14.21 -5.40
N ILE A 162 1.92 -13.97 -4.55
CA ILE A 162 0.85 -13.01 -4.84
C ILE A 162 1.35 -11.61 -4.46
N ASN A 163 1.56 -10.76 -5.46
CA ASN A 163 2.14 -9.43 -5.30
C ASN A 163 1.12 -8.36 -4.95
N SER A 164 -0.15 -8.53 -5.35
CA SER A 164 -1.17 -7.51 -5.14
C SER A 164 -2.58 -8.06 -5.05
N LEU A 165 -3.40 -7.34 -4.29
CA LEU A 165 -4.84 -7.50 -4.18
C LEU A 165 -5.51 -6.18 -4.56
N SER A 166 -6.69 -6.25 -5.15
CA SER A 166 -7.54 -5.07 -5.36
C SER A 166 -9.00 -5.48 -5.37
N VAL A 167 -9.81 -4.84 -4.53
CA VAL A 167 -11.23 -5.10 -4.41
C VAL A 167 -12.00 -4.14 -5.31
N ASN A 168 -13.04 -4.65 -5.96
CA ASN A 168 -13.94 -3.83 -6.76
C ASN A 168 -14.84 -3.01 -5.83
N LYS A 169 -14.76 -1.67 -5.91
CA LYS A 169 -15.52 -0.78 -5.02
C LYS A 169 -17.03 -0.79 -5.29
N GLU A 170 -17.44 -0.99 -6.54
CA GLU A 170 -18.85 -1.03 -6.91
C GLU A 170 -19.48 -2.41 -6.70
N ASN A 171 -18.69 -3.47 -6.93
CA ASN A 171 -19.13 -4.84 -6.65
C ASN A 171 -18.16 -5.51 -5.65
N PRO A 172 -18.37 -5.34 -4.33
CA PRO A 172 -17.47 -5.87 -3.30
C PRO A 172 -17.32 -7.38 -3.30
N ASN A 173 -18.18 -8.11 -4.01
CA ASN A 173 -18.06 -9.56 -4.14
C ASN A 173 -16.92 -9.97 -5.08
N ASN A 174 -16.43 -9.06 -5.91
CA ASN A 174 -15.38 -9.33 -6.86
C ASN A 174 -14.07 -8.67 -6.45
N PHE A 175 -12.97 -9.41 -6.55
CA PHE A 175 -11.63 -8.88 -6.38
C PHE A 175 -10.66 -9.51 -7.38
N ILE A 176 -9.56 -8.82 -7.64
CA ILE A 176 -8.45 -9.36 -8.42
C ILE A 176 -7.25 -9.58 -7.52
N SER A 177 -6.51 -10.63 -7.85
CA SER A 177 -5.15 -10.86 -7.34
C SER A 177 -4.19 -10.98 -8.50
N ALA A 178 -2.96 -10.53 -8.31
CA ALA A 178 -1.91 -10.72 -9.29
C ALA A 178 -0.71 -11.40 -8.65
N ASP A 179 -0.19 -12.41 -9.34
CA ASP A 179 1.11 -12.98 -9.10
C ASP A 179 2.16 -12.42 -10.08
N GLU A 180 3.33 -13.05 -10.23
CA GLU A 180 4.36 -12.57 -11.15
C GLU A 180 3.96 -12.61 -12.63
N TYR A 181 3.05 -13.51 -13.03
CA TYR A 181 2.74 -13.75 -14.44
C TYR A 181 1.25 -13.70 -14.77
N LYS A 182 0.38 -13.85 -13.77
CA LYS A 182 -1.05 -13.96 -13.98
C LYS A 182 -1.84 -12.99 -13.12
N VAL A 183 -2.97 -12.55 -13.65
CA VAL A 183 -4.01 -11.87 -12.88
C VAL A 183 -5.20 -12.80 -12.79
N TYR A 184 -5.74 -12.97 -11.60
CA TYR A 184 -6.91 -13.79 -11.32
C TYR A 184 -8.07 -12.92 -10.92
N LEU A 185 -9.25 -13.25 -11.43
CA LEU A 185 -10.52 -12.66 -11.01
C LEU A 185 -11.25 -13.65 -10.11
N TRP A 186 -11.62 -13.19 -8.95
CA TRP A 186 -12.30 -13.98 -7.93
C TRP A 186 -13.68 -13.43 -7.66
N ASP A 187 -14.63 -14.33 -7.40
CA ASP A 187 -15.96 -14.03 -6.87
C ASP A 187 -16.16 -14.77 -5.54
N PHE A 188 -16.58 -14.03 -4.50
CA PHE A 188 -16.84 -14.64 -3.19
C PHE A 188 -17.99 -15.66 -3.20
N ASN A 189 -18.90 -15.58 -4.15
CA ASN A 189 -20.06 -16.46 -4.25
C ASN A 189 -19.76 -17.74 -5.05
N CYS A 190 -18.69 -17.75 -5.86
CA CYS A 190 -18.34 -18.89 -6.68
C CYS A 190 -17.48 -19.91 -5.93
N SER A 191 -17.53 -21.16 -6.37
CA SER A 191 -16.61 -22.20 -5.93
C SER A 191 -15.21 -22.00 -6.55
N GLN A 192 -14.17 -22.56 -5.93
CA GLN A 192 -12.79 -22.44 -6.43
C GLN A 192 -12.57 -23.01 -7.84
N SER A 193 -13.49 -23.86 -8.34
CA SER A 193 -13.39 -24.44 -9.68
C SER A 193 -13.59 -23.45 -10.81
N ASP A 194 -14.19 -22.28 -10.52
CA ASP A 194 -14.58 -21.29 -11.52
C ASP A 194 -13.60 -20.09 -11.55
N LEU A 195 -12.31 -20.38 -11.36
CA LEU A 195 -11.27 -19.38 -11.41
C LEU A 195 -11.10 -18.84 -12.84
N TYR A 196 -11.32 -17.55 -13.00
CA TYR A 196 -11.10 -16.88 -14.28
C TYR A 196 -9.76 -16.15 -14.25
N THR A 197 -8.92 -16.42 -15.27
CA THR A 197 -7.60 -15.82 -15.42
C THR A 197 -7.60 -14.85 -16.60
N PRO A 198 -7.94 -13.58 -16.38
CA PRO A 198 -8.02 -12.59 -17.47
C PRO A 198 -6.68 -12.28 -18.10
N VAL A 199 -5.58 -12.41 -17.39
CA VAL A 199 -4.23 -12.17 -17.90
C VAL A 199 -3.33 -13.34 -17.56
N ASP A 200 -2.64 -13.85 -18.58
CA ASP A 200 -1.60 -14.88 -18.46
C ASP A 200 -0.43 -14.46 -19.35
N ILE A 201 0.69 -14.09 -18.74
CA ILE A 201 1.94 -13.74 -19.42
C ILE A 201 2.82 -14.99 -19.37
N ASP A 202 2.90 -15.70 -20.48
CA ASP A 202 3.80 -16.87 -20.55
C ASP A 202 5.26 -16.39 -20.57
N PRO A 203 6.09 -16.74 -19.57
CA PRO A 203 7.49 -16.34 -19.53
C PRO A 203 8.34 -16.99 -20.61
N MET A 204 7.82 -18.01 -21.29
CA MET A 204 8.55 -18.81 -22.31
C MET A 204 8.40 -18.25 -23.72
N THR A 205 7.42 -17.42 -24.00
CA THR A 205 7.12 -16.97 -25.38
C THR A 205 7.95 -15.78 -25.84
N ASP A 206 8.47 -14.94 -24.93
CA ASP A 206 9.27 -13.76 -25.26
C ASP A 206 10.69 -13.85 -24.69
N SER A 207 11.60 -14.25 -25.54
CA SER A 207 12.92 -14.79 -25.27
C SER A 207 14.02 -13.80 -24.80
N THR A 208 13.72 -12.54 -24.52
CA THR A 208 14.81 -11.59 -24.20
C THR A 208 14.78 -10.98 -22.81
N THR A 209 13.61 -10.77 -22.22
CA THR A 209 13.50 -10.32 -20.83
C THR A 209 12.17 -10.81 -20.26
N ALA A 210 12.20 -11.71 -19.29
CA ALA A 210 10.99 -12.16 -18.60
C ALA A 210 10.29 -10.98 -17.94
N GLU A 211 9.20 -10.50 -18.53
CA GLU A 211 8.36 -9.45 -17.98
C GLU A 211 7.53 -10.02 -16.84
N ARG A 212 7.48 -9.34 -15.68
CA ARG A 212 6.74 -9.77 -14.51
C ARG A 212 5.70 -8.73 -14.12
N ILE A 213 4.54 -9.18 -13.66
CA ILE A 213 3.52 -8.30 -13.11
C ILE A 213 3.95 -7.89 -11.69
N THR A 214 3.94 -6.60 -11.44
CA THR A 214 4.35 -6.05 -10.14
C THR A 214 3.17 -5.58 -9.31
N LYS A 215 2.13 -5.05 -9.96
CA LYS A 215 0.91 -4.53 -9.30
C LYS A 215 -0.26 -4.62 -10.25
N ALA A 216 -1.43 -5.00 -9.74
CA ALA A 216 -2.70 -4.88 -10.46
C ALA A 216 -3.73 -4.16 -9.57
N THR A 217 -4.55 -3.29 -10.18
CA THR A 217 -5.56 -2.51 -9.45
C THR A 217 -6.75 -2.18 -10.35
N TYR A 218 -7.96 -2.17 -9.77
CA TYR A 218 -9.14 -1.68 -10.46
C TYR A 218 -9.10 -0.18 -10.69
N MET A 219 -9.69 0.26 -11.79
CA MET A 219 -9.97 1.68 -12.01
C MET A 219 -11.07 2.13 -11.04
N SER A 220 -10.82 3.25 -10.34
CA SER A 220 -11.75 3.73 -9.31
C SER A 220 -13.12 4.15 -9.85
N TYR A 221 -13.19 4.55 -11.12
CA TYR A 221 -14.41 5.04 -11.76
C TYR A 221 -15.05 4.06 -12.75
N ASN A 222 -14.46 2.89 -12.93
CA ASN A 222 -15.01 1.86 -13.82
C ASN A 222 -14.70 0.46 -13.27
N PRO A 223 -15.73 -0.25 -12.78
CA PRO A 223 -15.56 -1.56 -12.14
C PRO A 223 -15.16 -2.68 -13.11
N HIS A 224 -15.27 -2.44 -14.41
CA HIS A 224 -14.93 -3.42 -15.44
C HIS A 224 -13.51 -3.29 -15.98
N ILE A 225 -12.82 -2.22 -15.60
CA ILE A 225 -11.46 -1.94 -16.09
C ILE A 225 -10.48 -2.09 -14.93
N PHE A 226 -9.37 -2.77 -15.20
CA PHE A 226 -8.23 -2.79 -14.32
C PHE A 226 -6.94 -2.46 -15.05
N LEU A 227 -5.97 -1.97 -14.31
CA LEU A 227 -4.61 -1.69 -14.77
C LEU A 227 -3.66 -2.67 -14.13
N TYR A 228 -2.64 -3.10 -14.87
CA TYR A 228 -1.50 -3.76 -14.27
C TYR A 228 -0.18 -3.17 -14.77
N GLY A 229 0.76 -3.05 -13.83
CA GLY A 229 2.12 -2.60 -14.08
C GLY A 229 3.08 -3.77 -14.15
N THR A 230 4.17 -3.59 -14.88
CA THR A 230 5.16 -4.64 -15.10
C THR A 230 6.55 -4.20 -14.65
N SER A 231 7.46 -5.19 -14.52
CA SER A 231 8.86 -4.96 -14.18
C SER A 231 9.61 -4.13 -15.21
N ASN A 232 9.14 -4.10 -16.47
CA ASN A 232 9.74 -3.34 -17.55
C ASN A 232 9.21 -1.91 -17.66
N GLY A 233 8.32 -1.50 -16.73
CA GLY A 233 7.73 -0.17 -16.70
C GLY A 233 6.53 0.02 -17.60
N ASN A 234 6.06 -1.03 -18.28
CA ASN A 234 4.83 -0.98 -19.04
C ASN A 234 3.63 -1.01 -18.12
N ILE A 235 2.62 -0.21 -18.41
CA ILE A 235 1.32 -0.25 -17.76
C ILE A 235 0.31 -0.69 -18.82
N ARG A 236 -0.51 -1.67 -18.49
CA ARG A 236 -1.49 -2.22 -19.41
C ARG A 236 -2.88 -2.09 -18.85
N LEU A 237 -3.81 -1.67 -19.70
CA LEU A 237 -5.22 -1.54 -19.39
C LEU A 237 -5.97 -2.73 -19.96
N CYS A 238 -6.79 -3.36 -19.13
CA CYS A 238 -7.64 -4.49 -19.51
C CYS A 238 -9.10 -4.19 -19.18
N ASP A 239 -10.01 -4.51 -20.12
CA ASP A 239 -11.45 -4.44 -19.91
C ASP A 239 -12.02 -5.87 -19.78
N LEU A 240 -12.66 -6.18 -18.64
CA LEU A 240 -13.26 -7.48 -18.34
C LEU A 240 -14.48 -7.82 -19.22
N ARG A 241 -14.99 -6.87 -20.00
CA ARG A 241 -16.14 -7.07 -20.90
C ARG A 241 -15.75 -7.60 -22.28
N THR A 242 -14.48 -7.49 -22.64
CA THR A 242 -13.97 -8.02 -23.92
C THR A 242 -13.89 -9.54 -23.86
N SER A 243 -14.31 -10.21 -24.93
CA SER A 243 -14.46 -11.66 -24.98
C SER A 243 -13.14 -12.42 -24.79
N SER A 244 -13.22 -13.48 -24.06
CA SER A 244 -12.26 -14.15 -23.20
C SER A 244 -11.22 -15.07 -23.82
N GLU A 245 -11.13 -15.24 -25.12
CA GLU A 245 -10.12 -16.20 -25.64
C GLU A 245 -8.70 -15.64 -25.65
N GLN A 246 -8.55 -14.34 -25.58
CA GLN A 246 -7.30 -13.62 -25.33
C GLN A 246 -7.65 -12.19 -24.90
N LEU A 247 -7.71 -11.93 -23.61
CA LEU A 247 -7.61 -10.53 -23.14
C LEU A 247 -6.22 -10.01 -23.53
N LYS A 248 -6.08 -9.67 -24.80
CA LYS A 248 -5.02 -8.77 -25.23
C LYS A 248 -5.34 -7.45 -24.55
N PHE A 249 -4.38 -6.95 -23.74
CA PHE A 249 -4.44 -5.61 -23.19
C PHE A 249 -4.92 -4.64 -24.31
N GLU A 250 -5.94 -3.86 -24.00
CA GLU A 250 -6.49 -2.92 -24.99
C GLU A 250 -5.49 -1.83 -25.30
N THR A 251 -4.76 -1.37 -24.29
CA THR A 251 -3.78 -0.29 -24.42
C THR A 251 -2.56 -0.51 -23.51
N THR A 252 -1.40 -0.15 -24.05
CA THR A 252 -0.14 -0.14 -23.32
C THR A 252 0.37 1.29 -23.18
N PHE A 253 0.69 1.70 -21.96
CA PHE A 253 1.31 2.97 -21.65
C PHE A 253 2.79 2.73 -21.37
N LYS A 254 3.64 3.44 -22.10
CA LYS A 254 5.10 3.34 -21.96
C LYS A 254 5.73 4.72 -22.10
N ASP A 255 6.68 5.04 -21.24
CA ASP A 255 7.49 6.24 -21.39
C ASP A 255 8.62 5.97 -22.39
N GLU A 256 8.38 6.31 -23.68
CA GLU A 256 9.34 6.09 -24.79
C GLU A 256 10.65 6.86 -24.64
N LYS A 257 10.67 7.89 -23.78
CA LYS A 257 11.89 8.70 -23.52
C LYS A 257 12.84 8.04 -22.52
N SER A 258 12.49 6.88 -21.99
CA SER A 258 13.31 6.14 -21.02
C SER A 258 14.17 5.05 -21.68
N ASP A 259 14.94 5.38 -22.70
CA ASP A 259 15.86 4.42 -23.39
C ASP A 259 17.02 4.01 -22.47
N MET A 260 16.79 3.01 -21.66
CA MET A 260 17.84 2.37 -20.87
C MET A 260 17.83 0.86 -21.12
N ASN A 261 18.72 0.38 -21.96
CA ASN A 261 18.81 -1.02 -22.39
C ASN A 261 19.67 -1.91 -21.48
N SER A 262 19.69 -1.68 -20.17
CA SER A 262 20.44 -2.51 -19.22
C SER A 262 19.52 -3.20 -18.21
N ALA A 263 19.96 -4.33 -17.63
CA ALA A 263 19.20 -5.04 -16.58
C ALA A 263 18.94 -4.16 -15.34
N ILE A 264 19.85 -3.22 -15.06
CA ILE A 264 19.66 -2.21 -14.00
C ILE A 264 18.54 -1.24 -14.39
N ALA A 265 18.41 -0.92 -15.67
CA ALA A 265 17.36 -0.05 -16.18
C ALA A 265 15.97 -0.66 -15.99
N SER A 266 15.80 -1.96 -16.20
CA SER A 266 14.51 -2.62 -16.00
C SER A 266 14.05 -2.53 -14.54
N ALA A 267 14.94 -2.71 -13.58
CA ALA A 267 14.62 -2.55 -12.15
C ALA A 267 14.20 -1.11 -11.81
N LEU A 268 14.82 -0.11 -12.43
CA LEU A 268 14.52 1.30 -12.22
C LEU A 268 13.21 1.74 -12.89
N LEU A 269 12.84 1.10 -14.00
CA LEU A 269 11.61 1.36 -14.72
C LEU A 269 10.41 0.60 -14.12
N SER A 270 10.66 -0.42 -13.31
CA SER A 270 9.62 -1.24 -12.69
C SER A 270 8.54 -0.37 -12.05
N VAL A 271 7.29 -0.73 -12.29
CA VAL A 271 6.14 -0.09 -11.65
C VAL A 271 6.01 -0.63 -10.24
N HIS A 272 6.17 0.21 -9.22
CA HIS A 272 6.05 -0.20 -7.82
C HIS A 272 4.62 -0.19 -7.34
N ASP A 273 3.87 0.85 -7.72
CA ASP A 273 2.47 1.01 -7.31
C ASP A 273 1.69 1.85 -8.32
N ILE A 274 0.38 1.67 -8.33
CA ILE A 274 -0.56 2.35 -9.23
C ILE A 274 -1.69 2.92 -8.38
N SER A 275 -1.96 4.21 -8.53
CA SER A 275 -3.12 4.86 -7.95
C SER A 275 -4.08 5.34 -9.03
N THR A 276 -5.34 4.94 -8.89
CA THR A 276 -6.43 5.24 -9.83
C THR A 276 -7.43 6.27 -9.29
N VAL A 277 -7.24 6.73 -8.04
CA VAL A 277 -8.08 7.76 -7.43
C VAL A 277 -7.48 9.13 -7.73
N LEU A 278 -7.89 9.77 -8.83
CA LEU A 278 -7.46 11.11 -9.21
C LEU A 278 -8.68 12.00 -9.47
N CYS A 279 -8.49 13.32 -9.47
CA CYS A 279 -9.55 14.30 -9.76
C CYS A 279 -10.21 14.05 -11.12
N ASP A 280 -9.40 13.67 -12.11
CA ASP A 280 -9.88 13.32 -13.44
C ASP A 280 -10.02 11.80 -13.55
N LYS A 281 -11.23 11.34 -13.89
CA LYS A 281 -11.56 9.93 -14.11
C LYS A 281 -10.78 9.26 -15.25
N TYR A 282 -10.14 10.03 -16.10
CA TYR A 282 -9.30 9.52 -17.19
C TYR A 282 -7.82 9.47 -16.83
N SER A 283 -7.46 9.90 -15.64
CA SER A 283 -6.07 9.96 -15.21
C SER A 283 -5.77 8.90 -14.16
N PHE A 284 -4.53 8.42 -14.16
CA PHE A 284 -3.98 7.57 -13.13
C PHE A 284 -2.51 7.93 -12.88
N ALA A 285 -2.00 7.52 -11.74
CA ALA A 285 -0.62 7.76 -11.35
C ALA A 285 0.12 6.45 -11.14
N THR A 286 1.40 6.43 -11.51
CA THR A 286 2.29 5.28 -11.28
C THR A 286 3.53 5.71 -10.54
N ARG A 287 3.99 4.87 -9.62
CA ARG A 287 5.25 5.02 -8.89
C ARG A 287 6.29 4.10 -9.48
N HIS A 288 7.39 4.67 -9.94
CA HIS A 288 8.60 3.98 -10.35
C HIS A 288 9.70 4.24 -9.31
N TYR A 289 10.85 3.62 -9.45
CA TYR A 289 11.91 3.78 -8.46
C TYR A 289 12.31 5.26 -8.24
N PHE A 290 12.54 6.04 -9.31
CA PHE A 290 12.97 7.44 -9.25
C PHE A 290 11.88 8.44 -9.59
N SER A 291 10.75 8.02 -10.11
CA SER A 291 9.74 8.95 -10.61
C SER A 291 8.33 8.54 -10.24
N ILE A 292 7.46 9.53 -10.26
CA ILE A 292 6.03 9.39 -10.25
C ILE A 292 5.52 9.97 -11.55
N ASN A 293 4.80 9.17 -12.31
CA ASN A 293 4.28 9.54 -13.60
C ASN A 293 2.76 9.69 -13.52
N LEU A 294 2.23 10.80 -14.02
CA LEU A 294 0.80 11.00 -14.24
C LEU A 294 0.47 10.67 -15.67
N TRP A 295 -0.54 9.84 -15.85
CA TRP A 295 -0.99 9.36 -17.15
C TRP A 295 -2.42 9.80 -17.44
N ASP A 296 -2.74 9.97 -18.73
CA ASP A 296 -4.09 10.12 -19.23
C ASP A 296 -4.39 8.93 -20.14
N ILE A 297 -5.48 8.21 -19.89
CA ILE A 297 -5.89 7.01 -20.66
C ILE A 297 -5.97 7.30 -22.17
N ARG A 298 -6.24 8.53 -22.53
CA ARG A 298 -6.33 8.99 -23.94
C ARG A 298 -4.97 9.21 -24.60
N LYS A 299 -3.86 9.21 -23.80
CA LYS A 299 -2.48 9.45 -24.29
C LYS A 299 -1.58 8.32 -23.82
N GLN A 300 -1.15 7.47 -24.76
CA GLN A 300 -0.46 6.22 -24.45
C GLN A 300 1.07 6.34 -24.39
N ASN A 301 1.66 7.22 -25.20
CA ASN A 301 3.10 7.19 -25.52
C ASN A 301 3.97 8.00 -24.54
N GLU A 302 3.36 8.89 -23.77
CA GLU A 302 4.09 9.69 -22.79
C GLU A 302 3.22 10.07 -21.59
N PRO A 303 3.80 10.14 -20.39
CA PRO A 303 3.10 10.64 -19.21
C PRO A 303 2.78 12.12 -19.36
N THR A 304 1.63 12.54 -18.87
CA THR A 304 1.22 13.96 -18.85
C THR A 304 2.17 14.80 -18.00
N CYS A 305 2.64 14.22 -16.90
CA CYS A 305 3.62 14.82 -16.01
C CYS A 305 4.54 13.75 -15.42
N LYS A 306 5.79 14.12 -15.20
CA LYS A 306 6.79 13.27 -14.53
C LYS A 306 7.42 14.04 -13.39
N PHE A 307 7.34 13.51 -12.18
CA PHE A 307 7.98 14.05 -11.00
C PHE A 307 9.14 13.17 -10.61
N LEU A 308 10.34 13.71 -10.59
CA LEU A 308 11.52 13.01 -10.09
C LEU A 308 11.53 13.09 -8.57
N THR A 309 11.71 11.94 -7.92
CA THR A 309 11.78 11.86 -6.46
C THR A 309 13.21 12.00 -5.95
N TYR A 310 14.20 11.48 -6.71
CA TYR A 310 15.60 11.46 -6.29
C TYR A 310 16.58 11.54 -7.46
N GLU A 311 16.89 12.74 -7.96
CA GLU A 311 17.96 12.90 -8.97
C GLU A 311 19.39 12.53 -8.47
N PRO A 312 19.80 12.88 -7.22
CA PRO A 312 21.18 12.60 -6.78
C PRO A 312 21.51 11.12 -6.67
N ILE A 313 20.51 10.26 -6.52
CA ILE A 313 20.70 8.81 -6.37
C ILE A 313 21.09 8.15 -7.69
N ILE A 314 20.75 8.75 -8.83
CA ILE A 314 21.10 8.20 -10.16
C ILE A 314 22.60 7.97 -10.27
N ASN A 315 23.40 8.84 -9.68
CA ASN A 315 24.86 8.70 -9.69
C ASN A 315 25.41 7.60 -8.75
N LYS A 316 24.55 7.00 -7.90
CA LYS A 316 24.92 5.97 -6.93
C LYS A 316 24.40 4.58 -7.29
N LEU A 317 24.04 4.33 -8.55
CA LEU A 317 23.43 3.07 -8.98
C LEU A 317 24.25 1.83 -8.62
N SER A 318 25.56 1.87 -8.75
CA SER A 318 26.43 0.76 -8.38
C SER A 318 26.34 0.43 -6.89
N TYR A 319 26.28 1.47 -6.04
CA TYR A 319 26.12 1.30 -4.60
C TYR A 319 24.74 0.70 -4.24
N LEU A 320 23.68 1.17 -4.90
CA LEU A 320 22.30 0.64 -4.70
C LEU A 320 22.23 -0.84 -5.07
N TYR A 321 22.87 -1.23 -6.17
CA TYR A 321 22.91 -2.62 -6.62
C TYR A 321 23.68 -3.50 -5.65
N GLN A 322 24.88 -3.07 -5.22
CA GLN A 322 25.74 -3.84 -4.29
C GLN A 322 25.10 -4.07 -2.93
N ASN A 323 24.30 -3.12 -2.44
CA ASN A 323 23.63 -3.21 -1.14
C ASN A 323 22.16 -3.64 -1.24
N ASN A 324 21.72 -4.09 -2.40
CA ASN A 324 20.37 -4.59 -2.66
C ASN A 324 19.22 -3.58 -2.46
N TYR A 325 19.53 -2.27 -2.36
CA TYR A 325 18.51 -1.22 -2.23
C TYR A 325 17.70 -1.00 -3.51
N ILE A 326 18.21 -1.49 -4.66
CA ILE A 326 17.51 -1.38 -5.95
C ILE A 326 16.16 -2.13 -5.96
N ASN A 327 15.98 -3.09 -5.05
CA ASN A 327 14.76 -3.89 -4.92
C ASN A 327 13.73 -3.25 -3.98
N ASP A 328 14.05 -2.10 -3.38
CA ASP A 328 13.11 -1.40 -2.51
C ASP A 328 11.90 -0.91 -3.31
N LYS A 329 10.70 -1.21 -2.81
CA LYS A 329 9.44 -0.77 -3.39
C LYS A 329 8.84 0.32 -2.53
N PHE A 330 8.27 1.34 -3.18
CA PHE A 330 7.58 2.44 -2.52
C PHE A 330 6.13 2.47 -2.96
N SER A 331 5.21 2.53 -2.01
CA SER A 331 3.80 2.63 -2.32
C SER A 331 3.40 4.05 -2.76
N LEU A 332 2.20 4.19 -3.30
CA LEU A 332 1.62 5.44 -3.74
C LEU A 332 0.18 5.51 -3.23
N SER A 333 -0.15 6.55 -2.49
CA SER A 333 -1.52 6.79 -2.02
C SER A 333 -2.03 8.15 -2.46
N THR A 334 -3.34 8.27 -2.55
CA THR A 334 -4.02 9.51 -2.93
C THR A 334 -4.99 9.92 -1.83
N ASP A 335 -5.22 11.22 -1.72
CA ASP A 335 -6.30 11.73 -0.91
C ASP A 335 -7.67 11.40 -1.53
N ASN A 336 -8.74 11.62 -0.79
CA ASN A 336 -10.11 11.35 -1.25
C ASN A 336 -10.54 12.20 -2.45
N THR A 337 -9.95 13.38 -2.60
CA THR A 337 -10.23 14.28 -3.73
C THR A 337 -9.43 13.93 -4.98
N GLY A 338 -8.40 13.08 -4.86
CA GLY A 338 -7.47 12.75 -5.94
C GLY A 338 -6.53 13.88 -6.34
N LYS A 339 -6.46 14.94 -5.52
CA LYS A 339 -5.63 16.11 -5.78
C LYS A 339 -4.21 15.95 -5.31
N PHE A 340 -4.01 15.29 -4.16
CA PHE A 340 -2.71 15.09 -3.56
C PHE A 340 -2.29 13.63 -3.64
N LEU A 341 -1.09 13.41 -4.17
CA LEU A 341 -0.40 12.12 -4.12
C LEU A 341 0.62 12.13 -3.00
N LEU A 342 0.67 11.06 -2.24
CA LEU A 342 1.61 10.84 -1.17
C LEU A 342 2.47 9.63 -1.50
N THR A 343 3.79 9.73 -1.37
CA THR A 343 4.72 8.62 -1.48
C THR A 343 5.91 8.79 -0.57
N GLY A 344 6.44 7.68 -0.12
CA GLY A 344 7.65 7.67 0.68
C GLY A 344 8.93 7.70 -0.14
N GLY A 345 10.04 7.69 0.56
CA GLY A 345 11.37 7.69 -0.01
C GLY A 345 12.44 7.39 1.04
N TYR A 346 13.69 7.64 0.68
CA TYR A 346 14.83 7.46 1.56
C TYR A 346 15.03 8.66 2.50
N ASN A 347 15.91 8.49 3.49
CA ASN A 347 16.34 9.52 4.44
C ASN A 347 15.17 10.11 5.25
N ASN A 348 14.18 9.28 5.62
CA ASN A 348 12.94 9.70 6.31
C ASN A 348 12.17 10.81 5.57
N MET A 349 12.31 10.89 4.26
CA MET A 349 11.57 11.87 3.46
C MET A 349 10.33 11.26 2.84
N PHE A 350 9.25 12.01 2.82
CA PHE A 350 8.08 11.73 2.03
C PHE A 350 7.75 12.88 1.09
N HIS A 351 7.07 12.57 0.02
CA HIS A 351 6.72 13.49 -1.05
C HIS A 351 5.22 13.69 -1.07
N VAL A 352 4.81 14.94 -1.15
CA VAL A 352 3.43 15.35 -1.40
C VAL A 352 3.37 16.06 -2.74
N ILE A 353 2.64 15.49 -3.67
CA ILE A 353 2.50 16.01 -5.03
C ILE A 353 1.11 16.58 -5.20
N ASP A 354 1.04 17.86 -5.54
CA ASP A 354 -0.19 18.50 -6.01
C ASP A 354 -0.33 18.25 -7.50
N THR A 355 -1.35 17.48 -7.89
CA THR A 355 -1.58 17.09 -9.28
C THR A 355 -2.05 18.25 -10.15
N GLU A 356 -2.81 19.21 -9.58
CA GLU A 356 -3.31 20.40 -10.28
C GLU A 356 -2.20 21.43 -10.48
N GLN A 357 -1.49 21.78 -9.40
CA GLN A 357 -0.39 22.75 -9.46
C GLN A 357 0.88 22.15 -10.07
N ARG A 358 0.94 20.83 -10.23
CA ARG A 358 2.12 20.10 -10.70
C ARG A 358 3.36 20.38 -9.87
N LEU A 359 3.18 20.37 -8.55
CA LEU A 359 4.19 20.69 -7.57
C LEU A 359 4.49 19.49 -6.69
N ASN A 360 5.76 19.12 -6.58
CA ASN A 360 6.25 18.12 -5.62
C ASN A 360 6.86 18.83 -4.40
N THR A 361 6.34 18.53 -3.21
CA THR A 361 6.84 19.04 -1.94
C THR A 361 7.51 17.89 -1.19
N GLN A 362 8.81 18.04 -0.89
CA GLN A 362 9.59 17.08 -0.10
C GLN A 362 9.55 17.49 1.37
N ILE A 363 9.19 16.55 2.24
CA ILE A 363 9.05 16.78 3.67
C ILE A 363 9.92 15.79 4.43
N LEU A 364 10.78 16.29 5.32
CA LEU A 364 11.60 15.49 6.22
C LEU A 364 10.87 15.23 7.54
N ILE A 365 10.91 13.99 7.99
CA ILE A 365 10.48 13.60 9.33
C ILE A 365 11.70 13.72 10.25
N ASP A 366 11.61 14.62 11.24
CA ASP A 366 12.60 14.71 12.30
C ASP A 366 12.25 13.71 13.40
N ASP A 367 13.00 12.62 13.46
CA ASP A 367 12.82 11.52 14.42
C ASP A 367 13.62 11.70 15.72
N THR A 368 14.35 12.82 15.87
CA THR A 368 15.24 13.04 17.01
C THR A 368 14.51 13.45 18.27
N ASN A 369 13.35 14.11 18.18
CA ASN A 369 12.59 14.61 19.31
C ASN A 369 11.16 14.03 19.38
N GLU A 370 10.90 13.15 20.34
CA GLU A 370 9.59 12.50 20.53
C GLU A 370 8.44 13.46 20.87
N LYS A 371 8.75 14.62 21.49
CA LYS A 371 7.74 15.59 21.94
C LYS A 371 7.38 16.65 20.91
N THR A 372 8.26 16.91 19.95
CA THR A 372 8.07 17.95 18.92
C THR A 372 8.62 17.46 17.58
N MET A 373 7.98 16.44 16.99
CA MET A 373 8.30 16.02 15.63
C MET A 373 7.80 17.09 14.66
N ASN A 374 8.70 17.97 14.25
CA ASN A 374 8.41 18.98 13.25
C ASN A 374 8.69 18.43 11.85
N THR A 375 7.75 18.66 10.96
CA THR A 375 7.98 18.40 9.53
C THR A 375 8.65 19.62 8.91
N ASN A 376 9.87 19.44 8.43
CA ASN A 376 10.59 20.48 7.71
C ASN A 376 10.37 20.33 6.21
N VAL A 377 9.82 21.37 5.57
CA VAL A 377 9.72 21.39 4.10
C VAL A 377 11.10 21.69 3.54
N ILE A 378 11.70 20.69 2.86
CA ILE A 378 13.05 20.83 2.31
C ILE A 378 13.01 21.50 0.94
N ARG A 379 12.04 21.12 0.08
CA ARG A 379 12.00 21.59 -1.30
C ARG A 379 10.60 21.61 -1.89
N LYS A 380 10.42 22.54 -2.84
CA LYS A 380 9.27 22.56 -3.76
C LYS A 380 9.83 22.50 -5.19
N ILE A 381 9.42 21.48 -5.94
CA ILE A 381 9.91 21.20 -7.30
C ILE A 381 8.74 21.16 -8.26
N ASN A 382 8.80 21.96 -9.33
CA ASN A 382 7.77 21.97 -10.38
C ASN A 382 8.03 20.86 -11.41
N ALA A 383 6.97 20.21 -11.89
CA ALA A 383 7.06 19.18 -12.93
C ALA A 383 7.58 19.67 -14.30
N LYS A 384 7.53 20.97 -14.56
CA LYS A 384 8.01 21.58 -15.81
C LYS A 384 9.46 22.03 -15.76
N GLY A 385 10.04 22.12 -14.59
CA GLY A 385 11.33 22.76 -14.41
C GLY A 385 12.46 21.77 -14.33
N SER A 386 13.50 22.02 -15.09
CA SER A 386 14.85 21.60 -14.70
C SER A 386 15.03 21.98 -13.25
N CYS A 387 15.29 21.00 -12.40
CA CYS A 387 15.59 21.25 -11.01
C CYS A 387 16.81 22.16 -10.95
N PHE A 388 16.60 23.39 -10.55
CA PHE A 388 17.72 24.24 -10.15
C PHE A 388 18.23 23.72 -8.82
N TYR A 389 19.14 22.76 -8.88
CA TYR A 389 19.95 22.39 -7.73
C TYR A 389 20.79 23.59 -7.33
N LYS A 390 20.54 24.12 -6.17
CA LYS A 390 21.62 24.83 -5.48
C LYS A 390 22.67 23.75 -5.15
N LYS A 391 23.81 23.82 -5.78
CA LYS A 391 24.95 22.90 -5.65
C LYS A 391 25.48 22.73 -4.22
N ASP A 392 25.00 23.52 -3.28
CA ASP A 392 25.57 23.69 -1.95
C ASP A 392 24.84 22.92 -0.82
N ASP A 393 23.80 22.13 -1.11
CA ASP A 393 23.16 21.31 -0.09
C ASP A 393 23.98 20.03 0.18
N GLN A 394 24.96 20.14 1.07
CA GLN A 394 25.76 19.00 1.58
C GLN A 394 24.90 17.90 2.22
N SER A 395 23.68 18.20 2.65
CA SER A 395 22.72 17.24 3.19
C SER A 395 22.28 16.17 2.19
N ILE A 396 22.41 16.43 0.87
CA ILE A 396 22.01 15.51 -0.20
C ILE A 396 23.12 14.49 -0.50
N ASN A 397 24.36 14.80 -0.18
CA ASN A 397 25.48 13.89 -0.42
C ASN A 397 25.54 12.71 0.56
N ASN A 398 24.87 12.81 1.71
CA ASN A 398 24.81 11.77 2.74
C ASN A 398 23.38 11.19 2.87
N ILE A 399 22.88 10.57 1.80
CA ILE A 399 21.60 9.87 1.86
C ILE A 399 21.77 8.60 2.69
N ASN A 400 20.97 8.50 3.75
CA ASN A 400 20.87 7.27 4.52
C ASN A 400 19.79 6.37 3.90
N PHE A 401 20.22 5.31 3.21
CA PHE A 401 19.35 4.35 2.55
C PHE A 401 18.66 3.40 3.53
N ASP A 402 19.19 3.26 4.73
CA ASP A 402 18.58 2.45 5.77
C ASP A 402 17.30 3.12 6.30
N LYS A 403 17.25 4.45 6.32
CA LYS A 403 16.07 5.21 6.74
C LYS A 403 15.13 5.42 5.56
N LYS A 404 14.15 4.54 5.41
CA LYS A 404 13.21 4.54 4.27
C LYS A 404 11.77 4.44 4.73
N ILE A 405 10.89 5.20 4.07
CA ILE A 405 9.45 5.12 4.19
C ILE A 405 8.94 4.34 2.99
N THR A 406 8.58 3.07 3.19
CA THR A 406 8.18 2.18 2.09
C THR A 406 6.68 2.17 1.88
N HIS A 407 5.91 2.21 2.96
CA HIS A 407 4.45 2.15 2.92
C HIS A 407 3.85 3.40 3.53
N GLN A 408 2.83 3.91 2.89
CA GLN A 408 2.02 5.00 3.40
C GLN A 408 0.60 4.85 2.87
N VAL A 409 -0.33 5.43 3.61
CA VAL A 409 -1.73 5.46 3.23
C VAL A 409 -2.36 6.78 3.63
N TYR A 410 -3.24 7.28 2.78
CA TYR A 410 -4.05 8.47 3.02
C TYR A 410 -5.46 8.05 3.42
N SER A 411 -6.04 8.74 4.40
CA SER A 411 -7.42 8.48 4.80
C SER A 411 -8.39 8.80 3.66
N PRO A 412 -9.38 7.93 3.37
CA PRO A 412 -10.36 8.19 2.32
C PRO A 412 -11.35 9.30 2.66
N VAL A 413 -11.41 9.74 3.91
CA VAL A 413 -12.43 10.71 4.39
C VAL A 413 -11.80 12.03 4.81
N GLU A 414 -10.65 12.01 5.47
CA GLU A 414 -10.05 13.18 6.09
C GLU A 414 -8.63 13.44 5.56
N ASN A 415 -8.15 14.67 5.77
CA ASN A 415 -6.75 15.02 5.49
C ASN A 415 -5.81 14.44 6.56
N TYR A 416 -5.73 13.13 6.60
CA TYR A 416 -4.99 12.36 7.57
C TYR A 416 -4.21 11.26 6.86
N SER A 417 -2.94 11.11 7.20
CA SER A 417 -2.07 10.12 6.56
C SER A 417 -1.25 9.35 7.59
N LEU A 418 -0.95 8.12 7.25
CA LEU A 418 -0.08 7.23 7.99
C LEU A 418 1.15 6.92 7.15
N LEU A 419 2.30 7.03 7.77
CA LEU A 419 3.61 6.75 7.18
C LEU A 419 4.28 5.64 7.99
N ILE A 420 4.88 4.69 7.32
CA ILE A 420 5.57 3.57 7.96
C ILE A 420 7.07 3.70 7.79
N LEU A 421 7.74 3.69 8.91
CA LEU A 421 9.18 3.60 9.01
C LEU A 421 9.52 2.33 9.80
N TYR A 422 9.93 1.26 9.12
CA TYR A 422 10.16 -0.08 9.65
C TYR A 422 8.91 -0.69 10.33
N ASN A 423 8.91 -0.75 11.65
CA ASN A 423 7.83 -1.23 12.52
C ASN A 423 7.03 -0.11 13.18
N CYS A 424 7.32 1.14 12.83
CA CYS A 424 6.71 2.32 13.44
C CYS A 424 5.71 2.97 12.50
N ILE A 425 4.58 3.40 13.05
CA ILE A 425 3.55 4.14 12.34
C ILE A 425 3.56 5.59 12.83
N TYR A 426 3.78 6.51 11.89
CA TYR A 426 3.72 7.94 12.12
C TYR A 426 2.44 8.49 11.51
N SER A 427 1.65 9.20 12.29
CA SER A 427 0.41 9.81 11.81
C SER A 427 0.53 11.31 11.68
N TYR A 428 0.04 11.83 10.57
CA TYR A 428 0.07 13.25 10.22
C TYR A 428 -1.29 13.74 9.76
N SER A 429 -1.65 14.97 10.14
CA SER A 429 -2.80 15.68 9.60
C SER A 429 -2.34 16.82 8.70
N GLY A 430 -2.91 16.88 7.49
CA GLY A 430 -2.71 18.00 6.58
C GLY A 430 -3.74 19.10 6.83
N ARG A 431 -3.32 20.36 7.00
CA ARG A 431 -4.19 21.53 6.95
C ARG A 431 -4.05 22.25 5.63
N ILE A 432 -5.16 22.42 4.93
CA ILE A 432 -5.22 23.32 3.78
C ILE A 432 -5.21 24.73 4.38
N LEU A 433 -4.15 25.48 4.14
CA LEU A 433 -4.15 26.91 4.47
C LEU A 433 -4.98 27.60 3.40
N ASP A 434 -6.18 28.02 3.74
CA ASP A 434 -7.01 28.89 2.92
C ASP A 434 -6.38 30.31 2.85
N ASN A 435 -5.33 30.45 2.05
CA ASN A 435 -4.62 31.72 1.83
C ASN A 435 -5.29 32.59 0.75
N TYR A 436 -6.57 32.44 0.49
CA TYR A 436 -7.22 33.23 -0.59
C TYR A 436 -8.06 34.42 -0.13
N ASN A 437 -8.20 34.69 1.17
CA ASN A 437 -9.10 35.78 1.61
C ASN A 437 -8.42 37.04 2.16
N ASN A 438 -7.09 37.20 2.10
CA ASN A 438 -6.43 38.41 2.67
C ASN A 438 -5.62 39.25 1.66
N MET A 439 -5.89 39.17 0.35
CA MET A 439 -5.28 40.10 -0.62
C MET A 439 -6.25 41.12 -1.22
N HIS A 440 -7.43 41.26 -0.65
CA HIS A 440 -8.36 42.34 -1.01
C HIS A 440 -9.02 42.90 0.26
N GLN A 441 -8.23 43.56 1.09
CA GLN A 441 -8.67 44.67 1.96
C GLN A 441 -7.59 45.74 1.95
#